data_e6e1dd8d5a1ad6951de3793b18601aaf
#
_entry.id   e6e1dd8d5a1ad6951de3793b18601aaf
#
_cell.length_a   1.000
_cell.length_b   1.000
_cell.length_c   1.000
_cell.angle_alpha   90.00
_cell.angle_beta   90.00
_cell.angle_gamma   90.00
#
_symmetry.space_group_name_H-M   'P 1'
#
loop_
_entity.id
_entity.type
_entity.pdbx_description
1 polymer ?
#
loop_
_entity_poly.entity_id
_entity_poly.type
_entity_poly.pdbx_seq_one_letter_code
_entity_poly.pdbx_strand_id
1 'polypeptide(L)'
;FLTTNFVSDTHTLKLTDYSERGKGSTNMKFNLAKNTMGAHISEFPVGTYKKGHKHGPGAHVIILSGQGYSVLWPAGETPQRVDWGPGSVVVPPDQWFHQHFNSGAAPARYLALRWNNWRYKFMRSQDGEGGTFTSVKLGGGQIEFEEEDPQIHKDFEAAMKKVGARCNMPYHPGCTQK
;
A
#
# COMPACT_ATOMS: atom_id res chain seq x y z
N PHE A 1 16.19 2.90 -3.46
CA PHE A 1 16.13 2.24 -4.77
C PHE A 1 17.35 1.35 -4.95
N LEU A 2 17.15 0.07 -5.21
CA LEU A 2 18.22 -0.92 -5.37
C LEU A 2 18.25 -1.44 -6.81
N THR A 3 19.38 -1.29 -7.50
CA THR A 3 19.62 -1.91 -8.80
C THR A 3 20.37 -3.22 -8.59
N THR A 4 19.74 -4.34 -8.90
CA THR A 4 20.28 -5.68 -8.69
C THR A 4 19.58 -6.67 -9.64
N ASN A 5 20.14 -7.84 -9.81
CA ASN A 5 19.50 -8.99 -10.46
C ASN A 5 19.14 -10.09 -9.45
N PHE A 6 19.42 -9.86 -8.16
CA PHE A 6 19.27 -10.87 -7.12
C PHE A 6 18.90 -10.23 -5.78
N VAL A 7 17.94 -10.81 -5.08
CA VAL A 7 17.58 -10.50 -3.69
C VAL A 7 17.59 -11.82 -2.93
N SER A 8 18.53 -12.00 -2.01
CA SER A 8 18.75 -13.26 -1.32
C SER A 8 17.62 -13.68 -0.42
N ASP A 9 16.98 -12.70 0.24
CA ASP A 9 15.87 -12.93 1.15
C ASP A 9 14.95 -11.71 1.20
N THR A 10 13.70 -11.91 0.80
CA THR A 10 12.67 -10.85 0.80
C THR A 10 12.14 -10.54 2.20
N HIS A 11 12.29 -11.46 3.16
CA HIS A 11 11.82 -11.27 4.54
C HIS A 11 12.77 -10.41 5.38
N THR A 12 14.07 -10.55 5.18
CA THR A 12 15.09 -9.89 6.01
C THR A 12 15.74 -8.68 5.38
N LEU A 13 15.48 -8.42 4.08
CA LEU A 13 16.05 -7.26 3.42
C LEU A 13 15.73 -5.97 4.18
N LYS A 14 16.76 -5.17 4.48
CA LYS A 14 16.59 -3.86 5.12
C LYS A 14 15.87 -2.88 4.18
N LEU A 15 14.79 -2.31 4.66
CA LEU A 15 14.00 -1.31 3.95
C LEU A 15 14.35 0.10 4.43
N THR A 16 13.99 1.11 3.63
CA THR A 16 14.18 2.53 3.96
C THR A 16 12.84 3.18 4.31
N ASP A 17 12.88 4.31 5.01
CA ASP A 17 11.66 5.05 5.37
C ASP A 17 10.79 5.37 4.14
N TYR A 18 9.48 5.25 4.32
CA TYR A 18 8.47 5.53 3.30
C TYR A 18 7.19 6.12 3.91
N SER A 19 7.39 7.04 4.85
CA SER A 19 6.33 7.63 5.66
C SER A 19 5.34 8.49 4.86
N GLU A 20 5.68 8.88 3.64
CA GLU A 20 4.78 9.61 2.73
C GLU A 20 3.46 8.86 2.46
N ARG A 21 3.51 7.52 2.43
CA ARG A 21 2.35 6.65 2.19
C ARG A 21 1.63 6.24 3.49
N GLY A 22 2.27 6.37 4.62
CA GLY A 22 1.76 6.04 5.94
C GLY A 22 2.89 6.00 6.97
N LYS A 23 2.71 6.66 8.11
CA LYS A 23 3.75 6.82 9.14
C LYS A 23 4.29 5.46 9.61
N GLY A 24 5.60 5.35 9.70
CA GLY A 24 6.30 4.13 10.07
C GLY A 24 6.38 3.07 8.96
N SER A 25 5.82 3.35 7.78
CA SER A 25 6.00 2.47 6.63
C SER A 25 7.43 2.54 6.10
N THR A 26 7.93 1.40 5.65
CA THR A 26 9.23 1.28 4.98
C THR A 26 9.08 0.63 3.61
N ASN A 27 10.01 0.91 2.71
CA ASN A 27 9.96 0.40 1.34
C ASN A 27 11.36 0.25 0.75
N MET A 28 11.50 -0.69 -0.19
CA MET A 28 12.65 -0.77 -1.08
C MET A 28 12.17 -1.09 -2.48
N LYS A 29 12.40 -0.18 -3.42
CA LYS A 29 12.11 -0.39 -4.85
C LYS A 29 13.31 -1.02 -5.53
N PHE A 30 13.04 -1.99 -6.41
CA PHE A 30 14.06 -2.71 -7.16
C PHE A 30 13.97 -2.42 -8.64
N ASN A 31 15.13 -2.30 -9.25
CA ASN A 31 15.32 -2.37 -10.68
C ASN A 31 16.03 -3.71 -10.99
N LEU A 32 15.21 -4.74 -11.23
CA LEU A 32 15.70 -6.11 -11.41
C LEU A 32 16.28 -6.30 -12.83
N ALA A 33 17.59 -6.48 -12.92
CA ALA A 33 18.34 -6.76 -14.13
C ALA A 33 18.06 -5.77 -15.29
N LYS A 34 17.59 -4.56 -14.98
CA LYS A 34 17.17 -3.56 -15.98
C LYS A 34 16.11 -4.09 -16.97
N ASN A 35 15.32 -5.06 -16.54
CA ASN A 35 14.29 -5.70 -17.36
C ASN A 35 12.96 -4.92 -17.29
N THR A 36 11.91 -5.46 -17.92
CA THR A 36 10.56 -4.83 -17.98
C THR A 36 9.82 -4.84 -16.66
N MET A 37 10.09 -5.84 -15.81
CA MET A 37 9.46 -5.95 -14.50
C MET A 37 10.22 -5.15 -13.45
N GLY A 38 9.48 -4.36 -12.70
CA GLY A 38 9.93 -3.75 -11.46
C GLY A 38 9.32 -4.45 -10.25
N ALA A 39 9.92 -4.26 -9.09
CA ALA A 39 9.40 -4.78 -7.85
C ALA A 39 9.65 -3.79 -6.71
N HIS A 40 8.88 -3.94 -5.64
CA HIS A 40 9.23 -3.34 -4.36
C HIS A 40 8.79 -4.22 -3.20
N ILE A 41 9.55 -4.17 -2.11
CA ILE A 41 9.12 -4.72 -0.83
C ILE A 41 8.68 -3.55 0.04
N SER A 42 7.56 -3.73 0.74
CA SER A 42 7.04 -2.74 1.66
C SER A 42 6.62 -3.40 2.95
N GLU A 43 6.86 -2.70 4.06
CA GLU A 43 6.45 -3.14 5.39
C GLU A 43 5.79 -1.99 6.14
N PHE A 44 4.80 -2.29 6.97
CA PHE A 44 4.13 -1.31 7.81
C PHE A 44 3.75 -1.90 9.17
N PRO A 45 3.83 -1.07 10.24
CA PRO A 45 3.67 -1.52 11.62
C PRO A 45 2.25 -2.01 11.93
N VAL A 46 2.15 -2.74 13.04
CA VAL A 46 0.86 -3.08 13.65
C VAL A 46 0.04 -1.83 13.91
N GLY A 47 -1.26 -1.91 13.66
CA GLY A 47 -2.18 -0.81 13.93
C GLY A 47 -2.05 0.38 12.98
N THR A 48 -1.46 0.16 11.80
CA THR A 48 -1.36 1.18 10.76
C THR A 48 -1.93 0.71 9.43
N TYR A 49 -2.25 1.67 8.59
CA TYR A 49 -2.60 1.42 7.19
C TYR A 49 -2.07 2.54 6.30
N LYS A 50 -2.07 2.30 5.01
CA LYS A 50 -1.55 3.21 4.00
C LYS A 50 -2.66 4.08 3.44
N LYS A 51 -2.30 5.29 2.99
CA LYS A 51 -3.21 6.18 2.25
C LYS A 51 -3.77 5.46 1.03
N GLY A 52 -5.07 5.64 0.79
CA GLY A 52 -5.73 5.18 -0.42
C GLY A 52 -5.11 5.83 -1.64
N HIS A 53 -4.90 5.05 -2.70
CA HIS A 53 -4.34 5.58 -3.93
C HIS A 53 -4.69 4.70 -5.12
N LYS A 54 -4.57 5.28 -6.30
CA LYS A 54 -4.70 4.58 -7.58
C LYS A 54 -3.49 4.82 -8.47
N HIS A 55 -3.22 3.89 -9.32
CA HIS A 55 -2.24 4.01 -10.39
C HIS A 55 -2.47 2.93 -11.46
N GLY A 56 -1.90 3.13 -12.62
CA GLY A 56 -1.81 2.12 -13.66
C GLY A 56 -0.36 1.74 -13.95
N PRO A 57 -0.13 0.59 -14.54
CA PRO A 57 -0.91 -0.65 -14.44
C PRO A 57 -0.84 -1.23 -13.03
N GLY A 58 -1.77 -2.11 -12.66
CA GLY A 58 -1.84 -2.76 -11.36
C GLY A 58 -0.58 -3.51 -10.95
N ALA A 59 -0.49 -3.90 -9.69
CA ALA A 59 0.60 -4.68 -9.15
C ALA A 59 0.08 -6.02 -8.60
N HIS A 60 0.89 -7.08 -8.70
CA HIS A 60 0.66 -8.33 -7.98
C HIS A 60 1.31 -8.19 -6.61
N VAL A 61 0.49 -7.98 -5.59
CA VAL A 61 0.92 -7.80 -4.19
C VAL A 61 0.88 -9.15 -3.50
N ILE A 62 2.05 -9.71 -3.24
CA ILE A 62 2.26 -11.00 -2.59
C ILE A 62 2.57 -10.76 -1.13
N ILE A 63 1.73 -11.25 -0.22
CA ILE A 63 1.91 -11.08 1.22
C ILE A 63 3.00 -12.04 1.70
N LEU A 64 4.06 -11.48 2.26
CA LEU A 64 5.20 -12.24 2.81
C LEU A 64 4.98 -12.58 4.28
N SER A 65 4.47 -11.61 5.07
CA SER A 65 4.20 -11.80 6.50
C SER A 65 3.11 -10.84 6.98
N GLY A 66 2.56 -11.13 8.16
CA GLY A 66 1.48 -10.35 8.75
C GLY A 66 0.10 -10.78 8.25
N GLN A 67 -0.92 -10.16 8.80
CA GLN A 67 -2.33 -10.37 8.45
C GLN A 67 -3.04 -9.03 8.35
N GLY A 68 -4.02 -8.94 7.46
CA GLY A 68 -4.78 -7.72 7.29
C GLY A 68 -5.82 -7.85 6.19
N TYR A 69 -6.15 -6.71 5.63
CA TYR A 69 -7.07 -6.64 4.50
C TYR A 69 -6.71 -5.49 3.57
N SER A 70 -7.24 -5.55 2.37
CA SER A 70 -7.24 -4.41 1.45
C SER A 70 -8.66 -4.02 1.12
N VAL A 71 -8.87 -2.74 0.81
CA VAL A 71 -10.08 -2.27 0.15
C VAL A 71 -9.74 -1.82 -1.26
N LEU A 72 -10.61 -2.18 -2.20
CA LEU A 72 -10.42 -1.95 -3.64
C LEU A 72 -11.72 -1.39 -4.21
N TRP A 73 -11.65 -0.31 -4.98
CA TRP A 73 -12.85 0.28 -5.59
C TRP A 73 -12.54 1.14 -6.82
N PRO A 74 -13.37 1.12 -7.85
CA PRO A 74 -13.33 2.12 -8.91
C PRO A 74 -13.80 3.47 -8.37
N ALA A 75 -13.41 4.55 -9.03
CA ALA A 75 -13.85 5.89 -8.62
C ALA A 75 -15.38 6.00 -8.63
N GLY A 76 -15.96 6.49 -7.53
CA GLY A 76 -17.41 6.69 -7.38
C GLY A 76 -18.19 5.45 -6.92
N GLU A 77 -17.53 4.33 -6.67
CA GLU A 77 -18.17 3.10 -6.18
C GLU A 77 -17.79 2.76 -4.73
N THR A 78 -18.53 1.80 -4.16
CA THR A 78 -18.30 1.36 -2.77
C THR A 78 -17.05 0.48 -2.67
N PRO A 79 -16.17 0.73 -1.69
CA PRO A 79 -14.99 -0.10 -1.45
C PRO A 79 -15.33 -1.56 -1.16
N GLN A 80 -14.61 -2.48 -1.81
CA GLN A 80 -14.71 -3.92 -1.61
C GLN A 80 -13.54 -4.39 -0.75
N ARG A 81 -13.83 -5.07 0.35
CA ARG A 81 -12.83 -5.62 1.25
C ARG A 81 -12.40 -7.02 0.83
N VAL A 82 -11.08 -7.25 0.85
CA VAL A 82 -10.46 -8.56 0.69
C VAL A 82 -9.47 -8.80 1.83
N ASP A 83 -9.69 -9.84 2.61
CA ASP A 83 -8.78 -10.22 3.70
C ASP A 83 -7.59 -11.02 3.15
N TRP A 84 -6.42 -10.88 3.78
CA TRP A 84 -5.20 -11.54 3.35
C TRP A 84 -4.29 -11.95 4.52
N GLY A 85 -3.44 -12.94 4.27
CA GLY A 85 -2.36 -13.42 5.12
C GLY A 85 -1.17 -13.88 4.27
N PRO A 86 -0.13 -14.46 4.89
CA PRO A 86 1.05 -14.94 4.18
C PRO A 86 0.69 -15.90 3.04
N GLY A 87 1.27 -15.69 1.86
CA GLY A 87 0.97 -16.43 0.63
C GLY A 87 -0.22 -15.91 -0.17
N SER A 88 -1.03 -14.97 0.35
CA SER A 88 -2.09 -14.33 -0.43
C SER A 88 -1.51 -13.45 -1.54
N VAL A 89 -2.22 -13.39 -2.67
CA VAL A 89 -1.93 -12.47 -3.76
C VAL A 89 -3.12 -11.54 -3.95
N VAL A 90 -2.90 -10.24 -3.82
CA VAL A 90 -3.90 -9.19 -4.05
C VAL A 90 -3.51 -8.41 -5.30
N VAL A 91 -4.43 -8.29 -6.24
CA VAL A 91 -4.17 -7.58 -7.51
C VAL A 91 -5.20 -6.45 -7.65
N PRO A 92 -4.85 -5.22 -7.26
CA PRO A 92 -5.71 -4.08 -7.54
C PRO A 92 -5.89 -3.93 -9.06
N PRO A 93 -7.14 -3.84 -9.57
CA PRO A 93 -7.36 -3.59 -10.98
C PRO A 93 -6.77 -2.25 -11.43
N ASP A 94 -6.52 -2.11 -12.73
CA ASP A 94 -5.97 -0.88 -13.31
C ASP A 94 -6.86 0.33 -12.97
N GLN A 95 -6.24 1.43 -12.51
CA GLN A 95 -6.88 2.68 -12.10
C GLN A 95 -7.90 2.57 -10.94
N TRP A 96 -8.03 1.43 -10.29
CA TRP A 96 -8.84 1.33 -9.08
C TRP A 96 -8.09 1.92 -7.89
N PHE A 97 -8.81 2.63 -7.04
CA PHE A 97 -8.32 2.96 -5.71
C PHE A 97 -8.08 1.67 -4.91
N HIS A 98 -7.01 1.66 -4.16
CA HIS A 98 -6.69 0.56 -3.27
C HIS A 98 -5.97 1.08 -2.02
N GLN A 99 -6.17 0.35 -0.93
CA GLN A 99 -5.63 0.69 0.38
C GLN A 99 -5.35 -0.59 1.16
N HIS A 100 -4.22 -0.65 1.87
CA HIS A 100 -3.77 -1.83 2.58
C HIS A 100 -3.70 -1.56 4.07
N PHE A 101 -4.29 -2.46 4.88
CA PHE A 101 -4.50 -2.33 6.32
C PHE A 101 -3.82 -3.48 7.05
N ASN A 102 -2.87 -3.18 7.96
CA ASN A 102 -2.35 -4.17 8.88
C ASN A 102 -3.27 -4.27 10.10
N SER A 103 -4.16 -5.23 10.09
CA SER A 103 -5.07 -5.53 11.21
C SER A 103 -4.63 -6.75 12.01
N GLY A 104 -3.41 -7.25 11.79
CA GLY A 104 -2.81 -8.33 12.54
C GLY A 104 -2.03 -7.86 13.77
N ALA A 105 -1.41 -8.84 14.47
CA ALA A 105 -0.61 -8.61 15.66
C ALA A 105 0.91 -8.50 15.40
N ALA A 106 1.32 -8.53 14.13
CA ALA A 106 2.71 -8.42 13.70
C ALA A 106 2.83 -7.42 12.53
N PRO A 107 4.03 -6.87 12.26
CA PRO A 107 4.24 -6.06 11.06
C PRO A 107 3.83 -6.81 9.79
N ALA A 108 3.19 -6.10 8.87
CA ALA A 108 2.79 -6.67 7.60
C ALA A 108 3.80 -6.29 6.50
N ARG A 109 4.27 -7.31 5.78
CA ARG A 109 5.27 -7.19 4.73
C ARG A 109 4.79 -7.83 3.45
N TYR A 110 4.98 -7.15 2.33
CA TYR A 110 4.61 -7.66 1.02
C TYR A 110 5.65 -7.36 -0.06
N LEU A 111 5.68 -8.22 -1.07
CA LEU A 111 6.37 -8.02 -2.33
C LEU A 111 5.34 -7.62 -3.39
N ALA A 112 5.54 -6.49 -4.03
CA ALA A 112 4.73 -6.09 -5.18
C ALA A 112 5.54 -6.22 -6.46
N LEU A 113 5.03 -7.01 -7.40
CA LEU A 113 5.56 -7.14 -8.75
C LEU A 113 4.71 -6.28 -9.67
N ARG A 114 5.34 -5.46 -10.48
CA ARG A 114 4.64 -4.55 -11.38
C ARG A 114 5.40 -4.38 -12.69
N TRP A 115 4.64 -4.15 -13.74
CA TRP A 115 5.22 -3.80 -15.02
C TRP A 115 5.61 -2.32 -15.02
N ASN A 116 6.77 -2.03 -14.52
CA ASN A 116 7.34 -0.69 -14.53
C ASN A 116 8.82 -0.75 -14.18
N ASN A 117 9.67 -0.28 -15.08
CA ASN A 117 11.03 0.01 -14.71
C ASN A 117 11.49 1.33 -15.33
N TRP A 118 12.64 1.81 -14.90
CA TRP A 118 13.16 3.09 -15.36
C TRP A 118 13.46 3.15 -16.86
N ARG A 119 13.69 2.01 -17.49
CA ARG A 119 14.01 1.91 -18.91
C ARG A 119 12.77 2.01 -19.81
N TYR A 120 11.62 1.56 -19.33
CA TYR A 120 10.36 1.53 -20.08
C TYR A 120 9.33 2.45 -19.45
N LYS A 121 9.47 3.76 -19.75
CA LYS A 121 8.71 4.83 -19.07
C LYS A 121 7.32 5.09 -19.66
N PHE A 122 6.96 4.47 -20.77
CA PHE A 122 5.69 4.74 -21.46
C PHE A 122 4.44 4.48 -20.63
N MET A 123 4.56 3.70 -19.56
CA MET A 123 3.45 3.43 -18.64
C MET A 123 3.25 4.51 -17.56
N ARG A 124 4.16 5.48 -17.44
CA ARG A 124 4.04 6.55 -16.44
C ARG A 124 2.99 7.62 -16.79
N SER A 125 2.62 7.73 -18.05
CA SER A 125 1.65 8.73 -18.51
C SER A 125 0.21 8.47 -18.05
N GLN A 126 -0.06 7.34 -17.40
CA GLN A 126 -1.40 7.00 -16.91
C GLN A 126 -1.64 7.34 -15.43
N ASP A 127 -0.62 7.85 -14.73
CA ASP A 127 -0.75 8.20 -13.31
C ASP A 127 -1.47 9.55 -13.06
N GLY A 128 -2.07 10.15 -14.09
CA GLY A 128 -2.66 11.50 -14.05
C GLY A 128 -1.62 12.62 -14.05
N GLU A 129 -2.03 13.84 -14.30
CA GLU A 129 -1.14 15.01 -14.34
C GLU A 129 -0.46 15.29 -13.00
N GLY A 130 -1.08 14.89 -11.87
CA GLY A 130 -0.58 15.12 -10.52
C GLY A 130 0.32 14.01 -9.94
N GLY A 131 0.39 12.83 -10.58
CA GLY A 131 1.14 11.68 -10.06
C GLY A 131 0.47 10.95 -8.87
N THR A 132 1.05 9.79 -8.49
CA THR A 132 0.48 8.88 -7.46
C THR A 132 0.60 9.38 -6.02
N PHE A 133 1.32 10.45 -5.75
CA PHE A 133 1.50 11.04 -4.41
C PHE A 133 0.76 12.38 -4.24
N THR A 134 0.16 12.89 -5.29
CA THR A 134 -0.64 14.11 -5.24
C THR A 134 -2.07 13.78 -4.86
N SER A 135 -2.69 14.61 -4.01
CA SER A 135 -4.08 14.46 -3.62
C SER A 135 -5.01 14.43 -4.82
N VAL A 136 -6.05 13.61 -4.73
CA VAL A 136 -7.14 13.54 -5.73
C VAL A 136 -7.82 14.90 -5.93
N LYS A 137 -7.86 15.76 -4.90
CA LYS A 137 -8.38 17.13 -5.00
C LYS A 137 -7.54 18.04 -5.89
N LEU A 138 -6.29 17.67 -6.09
CA LEU A 138 -5.35 18.40 -6.95
C LEU A 138 -5.10 17.67 -8.28
N GLY A 139 -5.98 16.75 -8.66
CA GLY A 139 -5.86 15.98 -9.90
C GLY A 139 -4.92 14.78 -9.84
N GLY A 140 -4.43 14.42 -8.65
CA GLY A 140 -3.54 13.27 -8.45
C GLY A 140 -4.27 11.96 -8.17
N GLY A 141 -3.53 10.98 -7.71
CA GLY A 141 -4.02 9.62 -7.44
C GLY A 141 -4.08 9.22 -5.97
N GLN A 142 -3.79 10.12 -5.01
CA GLN A 142 -3.76 9.81 -3.59
C GLN A 142 -4.93 10.43 -2.83
N ILE A 143 -5.52 9.66 -1.90
CA ILE A 143 -6.51 10.14 -0.94
C ILE A 143 -5.76 10.43 0.35
N GLU A 144 -5.75 11.69 0.79
CA GLU A 144 -5.18 12.06 2.08
C GLU A 144 -6.09 11.57 3.22
N PHE A 145 -5.54 11.39 4.43
CA PHE A 145 -6.34 10.91 5.57
C PHE A 145 -7.49 11.84 5.94
N GLU A 146 -7.33 13.14 5.67
CA GLU A 146 -8.36 14.17 5.85
C GLU A 146 -9.46 14.12 4.77
N GLU A 147 -9.21 13.40 3.68
CA GLU A 147 -10.11 13.24 2.53
C GLU A 147 -10.77 11.86 2.49
N GLU A 148 -10.30 10.96 3.34
CA GLU A 148 -10.77 9.59 3.42
C GLU A 148 -12.22 9.54 3.95
N ASP A 149 -13.01 8.58 3.44
CA ASP A 149 -14.31 8.29 4.03
C ASP A 149 -14.11 7.88 5.52
N PRO A 150 -14.70 8.60 6.47
CA PRO A 150 -14.55 8.31 7.91
C PRO A 150 -14.93 6.88 8.29
N GLN A 151 -15.73 6.18 7.48
CA GLN A 151 -16.11 4.79 7.74
C GLN A 151 -14.92 3.84 7.59
N ILE A 152 -13.98 4.14 6.70
CA ILE A 152 -12.76 3.32 6.50
C ILE A 152 -11.94 3.24 7.79
N HIS A 153 -11.72 4.38 8.47
CA HIS A 153 -10.98 4.39 9.73
C HIS A 153 -11.73 3.70 10.87
N LYS A 154 -13.04 3.90 10.97
CA LYS A 154 -13.88 3.20 11.96
C LYS A 154 -13.85 1.69 11.80
N ASP A 155 -13.92 1.20 10.56
CA ASP A 155 -13.83 -0.23 10.26
C ASP A 155 -12.45 -0.77 10.63
N PHE A 156 -11.40 0.00 10.42
CA PHE A 156 -10.06 -0.36 10.84
C PHE A 156 -9.92 -0.45 12.36
N GLU A 157 -10.38 0.55 13.11
CA GLU A 157 -10.37 0.50 14.58
C GLU A 157 -11.16 -0.70 15.12
N ALA A 158 -12.31 -1.00 14.51
CA ALA A 158 -13.10 -2.18 14.84
C ALA A 158 -12.36 -3.49 14.54
N ALA A 159 -11.59 -3.56 13.45
CA ALA A 159 -10.77 -4.71 13.12
C ALA A 159 -9.62 -4.89 14.13
N MET A 160 -8.95 -3.80 14.52
CA MET A 160 -7.89 -3.84 15.54
C MET A 160 -8.41 -4.34 16.90
N LYS A 161 -9.60 -3.88 17.31
CA LYS A 161 -10.23 -4.33 18.56
C LYS A 161 -10.49 -5.83 18.58
N LYS A 162 -10.87 -6.45 17.46
CA LYS A 162 -11.12 -7.90 17.35
C LYS A 162 -9.88 -8.74 17.64
N VAL A 163 -8.68 -8.24 17.35
CA VAL A 163 -7.41 -8.93 17.60
C VAL A 163 -6.73 -8.47 18.88
N GLY A 164 -7.40 -7.66 19.71
CA GLY A 164 -6.86 -7.15 20.98
C GLY A 164 -5.73 -6.13 20.81
N ALA A 165 -5.59 -5.55 19.64
CA ALA A 165 -4.58 -4.53 19.33
C ALA A 165 -5.19 -3.13 19.24
N ARG A 166 -4.33 -2.11 19.25
CA ARG A 166 -4.74 -0.70 19.17
C ARG A 166 -4.40 -0.11 17.81
N CYS A 167 -5.22 0.85 17.38
CA CYS A 167 -4.85 1.75 16.30
C CYS A 167 -3.58 2.53 16.68
N ASN A 168 -2.61 2.58 15.78
CA ASN A 168 -1.34 3.30 15.96
C ASN A 168 -1.22 4.47 14.96
N MET A 169 -2.34 5.17 14.75
CA MET A 169 -2.44 6.31 13.85
C MET A 169 -2.98 7.57 14.55
N PRO A 170 -2.30 8.05 15.63
CA PRO A 170 -2.81 9.21 16.39
C PRO A 170 -2.85 10.50 15.56
N TYR A 171 -2.16 10.53 14.44
CA TYR A 171 -2.15 11.61 13.46
C TYR A 171 -3.36 11.59 12.50
N HIS A 172 -4.11 10.49 12.45
CA HIS A 172 -5.32 10.40 11.64
C HIS A 172 -6.45 11.22 12.29
N PRO A 173 -7.18 12.07 11.54
CA PRO A 173 -8.21 12.94 12.11
C PRO A 173 -9.35 12.18 12.82
N GLY A 174 -9.70 11.00 12.30
CA GLY A 174 -10.75 10.13 12.85
C GLY A 174 -10.31 9.19 13.97
N CYS A 175 -9.01 9.18 14.37
CA CYS A 175 -8.53 8.24 15.39
C CYS A 175 -9.13 8.53 16.76
N THR A 176 -9.80 7.53 17.36
CA THR A 176 -10.40 7.63 18.69
C THR A 176 -9.46 7.18 19.81
N GLN A 177 -8.31 6.59 19.47
CA GLN A 177 -7.33 6.02 20.41
C GLN A 177 -6.08 6.91 20.56
N LYS A 178 -6.28 8.21 20.67
CA LYS A 178 -5.20 9.20 20.88
C LYS A 178 -4.56 9.06 22.25
#